data_e6d4197e187092cf5cf5a9ddacb3d8d5
#
_entry.id   e6d4197e187092cf5cf5a9ddacb3d8d5
#
_cell.length_a   1.000
_cell.length_b   1.000
_cell.length_c   1.000
_cell.angle_alpha   90.00
_cell.angle_beta   90.00
_cell.angle_gamma   90.00
#
_symmetry.space_group_name_H-M   'P 1'
#
loop_
_entity.id
_entity.type
_entity.pdbx_description
1 polymer ?
#
loop_
_entity_poly.entity_id
_entity_poly.type
_entity_poly.pdbx_seq_one_letter_code
_entity_poly.pdbx_strand_id
1 'polypeptide(L)'
;KPAIWIDGGVDSDEVISTEAALGLVHRLLTSNDKDIDNLRKTRVFYILPNLIPDGSELHHHTVLRPRDSTLKPWDDDNDGKFDEDPPEDLDGDNMALQMRVEDPSGDWVKDEKDERLLRRRKPDDPGPYYERYSEGIDNDDDGDYNEDWPGGIDPNRNYPGNWSVKQRGAGAFPGSENELRSALDFIYDHPNISASQSLHSTGGVILRPPSVPEMKLPNADLSLYIALSERGLNITRYGLATSVYQWNWPRGSKNSGKGQLRRLENGTIKGMDPFDGGANHYGHLDHEDAYAAYGGALDGLYELFGVLAFANEIYRFGEDLDNDGRVSQSEQLKYDDEQMDSKVFKAWTPFDHPQLGKVEIGGWKKFGQNNPLPPYLEDEIERNVEFMLMQARALPLLSISDVKQEYLGKNIYRLTTTILNSGFQPTELAIRFVNNKSVPVRSYLSVSNKVMVLDDEKEKEIDKINGNGKEEVSWLVHGSKGSKVTINVYHPKGGRTSKEIKLSR
;
A
#
# COMPACT_ATOMS: atom_id res chain seq x y z
N LYS A 1 -3.40 0.02 22.77
CA LYS A 1 -3.26 -1.21 22.00
C LYS A 1 -2.50 -0.90 20.72
N PRO A 2 -1.69 -1.84 20.16
CA PRO A 2 -1.11 -1.72 18.83
C PRO A 2 -2.21 -1.62 17.76
N ALA A 3 -1.93 -0.87 16.70
CA ALA A 3 -2.89 -0.60 15.65
C ALA A 3 -2.34 -0.92 14.25
N ILE A 4 -3.27 -1.26 13.35
CA ILE A 4 -3.06 -1.31 11.92
C ILE A 4 -3.91 -0.22 11.25
N TRP A 5 -3.32 0.45 10.26
CA TRP A 5 -3.98 1.38 9.36
C TRP A 5 -4.31 0.68 8.05
N ILE A 6 -5.53 0.81 7.57
CA ILE A 6 -5.99 0.27 6.28
C ILE A 6 -6.65 1.42 5.52
N ASP A 7 -6.21 1.70 4.34
CA ASP A 7 -6.88 2.63 3.42
C ASP A 7 -7.19 1.97 2.08
N GLY A 8 -8.27 2.43 1.47
CA GLY A 8 -8.69 2.12 0.11
C GLY A 8 -9.14 3.40 -0.58
N GLY A 9 -9.50 3.32 -1.86
CA GLY A 9 -9.92 4.48 -2.64
C GLY A 9 -8.89 5.61 -2.63
N VAL A 10 -7.61 5.25 -2.65
CA VAL A 10 -6.49 6.19 -2.83
C VAL A 10 -6.48 6.65 -4.26
N ASP A 11 -6.72 5.73 -5.18
CA ASP A 11 -6.91 5.95 -6.61
C ASP A 11 -8.41 5.78 -6.91
N SER A 12 -8.99 6.75 -7.61
CA SER A 12 -10.46 6.92 -7.67
C SER A 12 -11.18 5.84 -8.46
N ASP A 13 -10.53 5.23 -9.45
CA ASP A 13 -11.10 4.18 -10.30
C ASP A 13 -10.87 2.77 -9.75
N GLU A 14 -10.14 2.63 -8.64
CA GLU A 14 -9.80 1.36 -8.00
C GLU A 14 -10.84 0.94 -6.96
N VAL A 15 -12.08 0.77 -7.37
CA VAL A 15 -13.25 0.55 -6.50
C VAL A 15 -13.11 -0.70 -5.62
N ILE A 16 -12.45 -1.76 -6.12
CA ILE A 16 -12.21 -3.00 -5.36
C ILE A 16 -11.44 -2.74 -4.06
N SER A 17 -10.62 -1.70 -4.01
CA SER A 17 -9.85 -1.31 -2.83
C SER A 17 -10.77 -0.88 -1.68
N THR A 18 -11.80 -0.08 -2.00
CA THR A 18 -12.86 0.32 -1.06
C THR A 18 -13.66 -0.90 -0.58
N GLU A 19 -14.04 -1.78 -1.50
CA GLU A 19 -14.79 -3.01 -1.17
C GLU A 19 -13.99 -3.95 -0.27
N ALA A 20 -12.70 -4.09 -0.49
CA ALA A 20 -11.84 -4.91 0.36
C ALA A 20 -11.69 -4.33 1.78
N ALA A 21 -11.59 -3.00 1.91
CA ALA A 21 -11.57 -2.33 3.21
C ALA A 21 -12.90 -2.53 3.95
N LEU A 22 -14.04 -2.39 3.27
CA LEU A 22 -15.37 -2.66 3.83
C LEU A 22 -15.57 -4.14 4.17
N GLY A 23 -14.99 -5.06 3.38
CA GLY A 23 -14.97 -6.49 3.66
C GLY A 23 -14.28 -6.81 4.99
N LEU A 24 -13.17 -6.11 5.31
CA LEU A 24 -12.54 -6.22 6.62
C LEU A 24 -13.45 -5.71 7.74
N VAL A 25 -14.12 -4.58 7.57
CA VAL A 25 -15.10 -4.06 8.54
C VAL A 25 -16.19 -5.09 8.79
N HIS A 26 -16.77 -5.64 7.71
CA HIS A 26 -17.80 -6.67 7.81
C HIS A 26 -17.27 -7.91 8.58
N ARG A 27 -16.09 -8.43 8.24
CA ARG A 27 -15.48 -9.57 8.93
C ARG A 27 -15.25 -9.29 10.41
N LEU A 28 -14.73 -8.11 10.76
CA LEU A 28 -14.50 -7.72 12.15
C LEU A 28 -15.79 -7.60 12.97
N LEU A 29 -16.90 -7.18 12.36
CA LEU A 29 -18.16 -6.95 13.09
C LEU A 29 -19.03 -8.22 13.20
N THR A 30 -18.99 -9.10 12.20
CA THR A 30 -19.94 -10.23 12.12
C THR A 30 -19.36 -11.58 12.50
N SER A 31 -18.02 -11.73 12.46
CA SER A 31 -17.38 -13.02 12.74
C SER A 31 -17.49 -13.41 14.21
N ASN A 32 -17.84 -14.68 14.44
CA ASN A 32 -17.84 -15.35 15.74
C ASN A 32 -16.56 -16.16 15.99
N ASP A 33 -15.56 -16.04 15.10
CA ASP A 33 -14.27 -16.73 15.25
C ASP A 33 -13.52 -16.19 16.47
N LYS A 34 -12.98 -17.11 17.28
CA LYS A 34 -12.23 -16.78 18.51
C LYS A 34 -10.97 -15.97 18.25
N ASP A 35 -10.31 -16.19 17.11
CA ASP A 35 -9.13 -15.43 16.73
C ASP A 35 -9.50 -13.99 16.37
N ILE A 36 -10.57 -13.79 15.60
CA ILE A 36 -11.09 -12.45 15.29
C ILE A 36 -11.54 -11.73 16.58
N ASP A 37 -12.22 -12.44 17.49
CA ASP A 37 -12.57 -11.86 18.79
C ASP A 37 -11.35 -11.46 19.62
N ASN A 38 -10.29 -12.26 19.59
CA ASN A 38 -9.01 -11.94 20.23
C ASN A 38 -8.34 -10.71 19.57
N LEU A 39 -8.37 -10.60 18.24
CA LEU A 39 -7.85 -9.42 17.53
C LEU A 39 -8.62 -8.15 17.95
N ARG A 40 -9.93 -8.15 17.96
CA ARG A 40 -10.76 -7.03 18.45
C ARG A 40 -10.40 -6.60 19.88
N LYS A 41 -10.08 -7.56 20.74
CA LYS A 41 -9.70 -7.31 22.15
C LYS A 41 -8.30 -6.76 22.30
N THR A 42 -7.37 -7.14 21.44
CA THR A 42 -5.93 -6.89 21.61
C THR A 42 -5.33 -5.88 20.62
N ARG A 43 -6.01 -5.58 19.52
CA ARG A 43 -5.59 -4.66 18.46
C ARG A 43 -6.57 -3.50 18.28
N VAL A 44 -6.15 -2.50 17.54
CA VAL A 44 -7.02 -1.45 16.99
C VAL A 44 -6.90 -1.52 15.47
N PHE A 45 -8.02 -1.38 14.79
CA PHE A 45 -8.09 -1.27 13.34
C PHE A 45 -8.60 0.13 13.03
N TYR A 46 -7.78 0.92 12.39
CA TYR A 46 -8.16 2.20 11.80
C TYR A 46 -8.35 1.95 10.31
N ILE A 47 -9.58 2.11 9.84
CA ILE A 47 -9.96 1.77 8.47
C ILE A 47 -10.57 3.00 7.83
N LEU A 48 -9.95 3.46 6.74
CA LEU A 48 -10.41 4.52 5.85
C LEU A 48 -10.80 3.87 4.51
N PRO A 49 -12.08 3.55 4.30
CA PRO A 49 -12.47 2.76 3.12
C PRO A 49 -12.25 3.50 1.80
N ASN A 50 -12.35 4.83 1.80
CA ASN A 50 -12.17 5.64 0.61
C ASN A 50 -11.50 6.97 0.99
N LEU A 51 -10.28 7.19 0.46
CA LEU A 51 -9.51 8.41 0.73
C LEU A 51 -10.00 9.59 -0.11
N ILE A 52 -10.39 9.36 -1.38
CA ILE A 52 -10.85 10.38 -2.32
C ILE A 52 -12.28 10.11 -2.80
N PRO A 53 -13.28 10.27 -1.92
CA PRO A 53 -14.66 9.91 -2.22
C PRO A 53 -15.26 10.69 -3.40
N ASP A 54 -14.85 11.95 -3.58
CA ASP A 54 -15.35 12.79 -4.67
C ASP A 54 -14.88 12.27 -6.04
N GLY A 55 -13.61 11.83 -6.15
CA GLY A 55 -13.09 11.18 -7.35
C GLY A 55 -13.80 9.87 -7.66
N SER A 56 -14.06 9.05 -6.63
CA SER A 56 -14.81 7.80 -6.79
C SER A 56 -16.27 8.08 -7.22
N GLU A 57 -16.89 9.10 -6.68
CA GLU A 57 -18.25 9.53 -7.07
C GLU A 57 -18.30 9.93 -8.56
N LEU A 58 -17.30 10.68 -9.02
CA LEU A 58 -17.15 11.02 -10.44
C LEU A 58 -17.05 9.76 -11.31
N HIS A 59 -16.25 8.77 -10.87
CA HIS A 59 -16.12 7.49 -11.57
C HIS A 59 -17.43 6.73 -11.66
N HIS A 60 -18.24 6.73 -10.61
CA HIS A 60 -19.50 5.98 -10.58
C HIS A 60 -20.63 6.63 -11.39
N HIS A 61 -20.70 7.96 -11.38
CA HIS A 61 -21.89 8.70 -11.82
C HIS A 61 -21.71 9.55 -13.08
N THR A 62 -20.54 9.52 -13.72
CA THR A 62 -20.30 10.22 -14.98
C THR A 62 -19.82 9.28 -16.10
N VAL A 63 -19.76 9.78 -17.31
CA VAL A 63 -19.15 9.07 -18.45
C VAL A 63 -17.64 8.93 -18.30
N LEU A 64 -17.03 9.78 -17.50
CA LEU A 64 -15.58 9.86 -17.34
C LEU A 64 -15.01 8.62 -16.63
N ARG A 65 -13.84 8.21 -17.06
CA ARG A 65 -12.91 7.46 -16.24
C ARG A 65 -12.01 8.48 -15.54
N PRO A 66 -12.22 8.79 -14.26
CA PRO A 66 -11.41 9.79 -13.58
C PRO A 66 -9.95 9.39 -13.53
N ARG A 67 -9.10 10.38 -13.34
CA ARG A 67 -7.70 10.17 -12.98
C ARG A 67 -7.59 9.69 -11.53
N ASP A 68 -6.44 9.13 -11.18
CA ASP A 68 -6.08 8.79 -9.79
C ASP A 68 -5.78 10.08 -9.02
N SER A 69 -6.79 10.92 -8.81
CA SER A 69 -6.60 12.27 -8.30
C SER A 69 -7.77 12.78 -7.47
N THR A 70 -7.48 13.75 -6.62
CA THR A 70 -8.51 14.61 -6.01
C THR A 70 -9.16 15.47 -7.09
N LEU A 71 -10.38 15.98 -6.81
CA LEU A 71 -11.09 16.88 -7.73
C LEU A 71 -10.71 18.37 -7.54
N LYS A 72 -9.58 18.63 -6.92
CA LYS A 72 -9.07 20.01 -6.85
C LYS A 72 -8.67 20.46 -8.26
N PRO A 73 -9.22 21.58 -8.76
CA PRO A 73 -8.88 22.08 -10.07
C PRO A 73 -7.38 22.22 -10.29
N TRP A 74 -6.91 21.76 -11.43
CA TRP A 74 -5.50 21.75 -11.80
C TRP A 74 -5.36 22.15 -13.27
N ASP A 75 -4.37 22.94 -13.60
CA ASP A 75 -4.00 23.43 -14.91
C ASP A 75 -2.95 22.47 -15.47
N ASP A 76 -3.37 21.53 -16.33
CA ASP A 76 -2.52 20.45 -16.82
C ASP A 76 -1.56 20.91 -17.94
N ASP A 77 -1.98 21.86 -18.76
CA ASP A 77 -1.24 22.41 -19.92
C ASP A 77 -0.49 23.71 -19.61
N ASN A 78 -0.81 24.36 -18.47
CA ASN A 78 -0.25 25.62 -17.97
C ASN A 78 -0.68 26.86 -18.80
N ASP A 79 -1.91 26.87 -19.32
CA ASP A 79 -2.50 28.00 -20.03
C ASP A 79 -3.15 29.03 -19.08
N GLY A 80 -3.34 28.66 -17.82
CA GLY A 80 -3.93 29.48 -16.75
C GLY A 80 -5.41 29.28 -16.53
N LYS A 81 -6.04 28.33 -17.21
CA LYS A 81 -7.39 27.86 -16.96
C LYS A 81 -7.33 26.50 -16.22
N PHE A 82 -8.45 25.88 -15.97
CA PHE A 82 -8.53 24.65 -15.18
C PHE A 82 -9.69 23.80 -15.66
N ASP A 83 -9.43 22.51 -15.89
CA ASP A 83 -10.44 21.50 -16.18
C ASP A 83 -11.33 21.84 -17.40
N GLU A 84 -10.78 22.51 -18.43
CA GLU A 84 -11.57 23.02 -19.55
C GLU A 84 -11.70 22.07 -20.73
N ASP A 85 -10.86 21.04 -20.83
CA ASP A 85 -10.91 20.05 -21.91
C ASP A 85 -11.08 18.60 -21.40
N PRO A 86 -12.23 18.27 -20.75
CA PRO A 86 -12.47 16.92 -20.25
C PRO A 86 -12.94 15.97 -21.37
N PRO A 87 -12.67 14.66 -21.26
CA PRO A 87 -13.23 13.65 -22.17
C PRO A 87 -14.77 13.64 -22.18
N GLU A 88 -15.34 13.41 -23.34
CA GLU A 88 -16.78 13.42 -23.58
C GLU A 88 -17.25 12.12 -24.25
N ASP A 89 -18.50 11.72 -24.00
CA ASP A 89 -19.19 10.61 -24.66
C ASP A 89 -19.80 11.10 -25.97
N LEU A 90 -19.13 10.91 -27.09
CA LEU A 90 -19.56 11.38 -28.39
C LEU A 90 -20.55 10.41 -29.07
N ASP A 91 -20.44 9.12 -28.81
CA ASP A 91 -21.28 8.11 -29.47
C ASP A 91 -22.51 7.68 -28.65
N GLY A 92 -22.66 8.21 -27.43
CA GLY A 92 -23.87 8.08 -26.60
C GLY A 92 -23.97 6.75 -25.89
N ASP A 93 -22.83 6.05 -25.62
CA ASP A 93 -22.82 4.78 -24.92
C ASP A 93 -22.70 4.88 -23.38
N ASN A 94 -22.66 6.10 -22.86
CA ASN A 94 -22.46 6.49 -21.46
C ASN A 94 -21.03 6.21 -20.93
N MET A 95 -20.04 6.20 -21.80
CA MET A 95 -18.64 6.10 -21.44
C MET A 95 -17.80 6.98 -22.37
N ALA A 96 -16.90 7.78 -21.83
CA ALA A 96 -15.84 8.39 -22.61
C ALA A 96 -14.70 7.38 -22.72
N LEU A 97 -14.50 6.81 -23.91
CA LEU A 97 -13.52 5.76 -24.16
C LEU A 97 -12.26 6.31 -24.83
N GLN A 98 -11.82 5.66 -25.90
CA GLN A 98 -10.70 6.09 -26.72
C GLN A 98 -11.14 6.30 -28.16
N MET A 99 -10.50 7.25 -28.83
CA MET A 99 -10.56 7.42 -30.26
C MET A 99 -9.25 7.01 -30.90
N ARG A 100 -9.31 6.42 -32.09
CA ARG A 100 -8.17 6.28 -32.97
C ARG A 100 -8.47 6.85 -34.35
N VAL A 101 -7.55 7.61 -34.88
CA VAL A 101 -7.63 8.21 -36.19
C VAL A 101 -6.45 7.78 -37.04
N GLU A 102 -6.72 7.44 -38.31
CA GLU A 102 -5.63 7.13 -39.25
C GLU A 102 -4.89 8.42 -39.61
N ASP A 103 -3.58 8.46 -39.27
CA ASP A 103 -2.71 9.59 -39.52
C ASP A 103 -1.34 9.09 -40.04
N PRO A 104 -0.85 9.59 -41.18
CA PRO A 104 0.45 9.20 -41.72
C PRO A 104 1.64 9.50 -40.80
N SER A 105 1.50 10.48 -39.90
CA SER A 105 2.49 10.83 -38.87
C SER A 105 2.31 10.08 -37.56
N GLY A 106 1.21 9.35 -37.40
CA GLY A 106 0.81 8.69 -36.18
C GLY A 106 1.85 7.75 -35.57
N ASP A 107 1.84 7.70 -34.26
CA ASP A 107 2.78 6.95 -33.43
C ASP A 107 2.37 5.49 -33.17
N TRP A 108 1.22 5.07 -33.66
CA TRP A 108 0.64 3.78 -33.38
C TRP A 108 0.38 2.95 -34.63
N VAL A 109 0.44 1.63 -34.50
CA VAL A 109 0.02 0.64 -35.50
C VAL A 109 -0.87 -0.39 -34.83
N LYS A 110 -1.73 -1.04 -35.60
CA LYS A 110 -2.47 -2.21 -35.12
C LYS A 110 -1.51 -3.31 -34.69
N ASP A 111 -1.83 -3.98 -33.58
CA ASP A 111 -1.01 -5.08 -33.09
C ASP A 111 -1.17 -6.30 -34.02
N GLU A 112 -0.06 -6.97 -34.29
CA GLU A 112 -0.02 -8.13 -35.20
C GLU A 112 -0.78 -9.34 -34.65
N LYS A 113 -0.93 -9.45 -33.31
CA LYS A 113 -1.64 -10.54 -32.66
C LYS A 113 -3.16 -10.32 -32.66
N ASP A 114 -3.59 -9.07 -32.53
CA ASP A 114 -4.99 -8.70 -32.55
C ASP A 114 -5.17 -7.24 -32.98
N GLU A 115 -5.83 -7.02 -34.11
CA GLU A 115 -6.04 -5.69 -34.71
C GLU A 115 -6.92 -4.75 -33.87
N ARG A 116 -7.59 -5.26 -32.84
CA ARG A 116 -8.31 -4.43 -31.88
C ARG A 116 -7.35 -3.61 -31.02
N LEU A 117 -6.11 -4.08 -30.84
CA LEU A 117 -5.08 -3.41 -30.03
C LEU A 117 -4.21 -2.51 -30.89
N LEU A 118 -3.69 -1.48 -30.27
CA LEU A 118 -2.65 -0.61 -30.83
C LEU A 118 -1.35 -0.79 -30.06
N ARG A 119 -0.23 -0.83 -30.79
CA ARG A 119 1.11 -0.75 -30.22
C ARG A 119 1.90 0.42 -30.79
N ARG A 120 2.89 0.89 -30.07
CA ARG A 120 3.80 1.92 -30.58
C ARG A 120 4.48 1.44 -31.87
N ARG A 121 4.54 2.32 -32.84
CA ARG A 121 5.18 2.12 -34.14
C ARG A 121 6.69 1.94 -33.98
N LYS A 122 7.27 0.98 -34.74
CA LYS A 122 8.70 0.85 -34.97
C LYS A 122 9.06 1.48 -36.33
N PRO A 123 10.34 1.85 -36.55
CA PRO A 123 10.74 2.51 -37.82
C PRO A 123 10.39 1.74 -39.11
N ASP A 124 10.37 0.40 -39.05
CA ASP A 124 10.14 -0.47 -40.22
C ASP A 124 8.68 -0.99 -40.28
N ASP A 125 7.79 -0.56 -39.42
CA ASP A 125 6.40 -1.00 -39.46
C ASP A 125 5.70 -0.46 -40.71
N PRO A 126 4.91 -1.29 -41.42
CA PRO A 126 4.07 -0.83 -42.50
C PRO A 126 2.86 -0.08 -41.94
N GLY A 127 2.42 0.99 -42.65
CA GLY A 127 1.13 1.64 -42.35
C GLY A 127 -0.08 0.72 -42.60
N PRO A 128 -1.27 1.15 -42.25
CA PRO A 128 -1.60 2.50 -41.78
C PRO A 128 -1.13 2.79 -40.36
N TYR A 129 -0.83 4.07 -40.11
CA TYR A 129 -0.48 4.58 -38.77
C TYR A 129 -1.66 5.28 -38.15
N TYR A 130 -1.69 5.37 -36.84
CA TYR A 130 -2.79 5.92 -36.05
C TYR A 130 -2.27 6.90 -34.99
N GLU A 131 -3.06 7.94 -34.73
CA GLU A 131 -3.03 8.65 -33.46
C GLU A 131 -4.14 8.15 -32.56
N ARG A 132 -3.95 8.35 -31.24
CA ARG A 132 -4.88 7.88 -30.20
C ARG A 132 -5.13 8.99 -29.20
N TYR A 133 -6.40 9.30 -29.04
CA TYR A 133 -6.92 10.31 -28.12
C TYR A 133 -7.91 9.69 -27.13
N SER A 134 -8.21 10.40 -26.03
CA SER A 134 -9.44 10.16 -25.28
C SER A 134 -10.64 10.56 -26.12
N GLU A 135 -11.80 9.96 -25.87
CA GLU A 135 -13.03 10.32 -26.59
C GLU A 135 -13.50 11.72 -26.13
N GLY A 136 -13.80 12.60 -27.08
CA GLY A 136 -14.23 13.98 -26.87
C GLY A 136 -13.80 14.89 -28.00
N ILE A 137 -13.92 16.18 -27.81
CA ILE A 137 -13.47 17.22 -28.73
C ILE A 137 -12.41 18.09 -28.08
N ASP A 138 -11.57 18.73 -28.86
CA ASP A 138 -10.67 19.79 -28.42
C ASP A 138 -11.52 21.02 -28.10
N ASN A 139 -11.78 21.29 -26.83
CA ASN A 139 -12.71 22.31 -26.36
C ASN A 139 -12.08 23.70 -26.28
N ASP A 140 -10.76 23.79 -26.18
CA ASP A 140 -10.03 25.05 -26.05
C ASP A 140 -9.25 25.47 -27.31
N ASP A 141 -9.25 24.61 -28.34
CA ASP A 141 -8.64 24.84 -29.67
C ASP A 141 -7.09 24.91 -29.60
N ASP A 142 -6.45 24.21 -28.68
CA ASP A 142 -4.98 24.17 -28.57
C ASP A 142 -4.31 23.11 -29.47
N GLY A 143 -5.09 22.11 -29.90
CA GLY A 143 -4.69 21.04 -30.83
C GLY A 143 -4.36 19.70 -30.14
N ASP A 144 -4.34 19.64 -28.81
CA ASP A 144 -4.43 18.41 -28.04
C ASP A 144 -5.91 18.08 -27.78
N TYR A 145 -6.24 16.88 -27.35
CA TYR A 145 -7.63 16.42 -27.20
C TYR A 145 -7.84 15.82 -25.84
N ASN A 146 -8.69 16.46 -25.05
CA ASN A 146 -9.13 15.96 -23.76
C ASN A 146 -7.96 15.71 -22.79
N GLU A 147 -7.04 16.64 -22.66
CA GLU A 147 -5.86 16.54 -21.78
C GLU A 147 -6.10 17.21 -20.41
N ASP A 148 -6.99 18.20 -20.30
CA ASP A 148 -7.26 18.92 -19.05
C ASP A 148 -8.56 18.45 -18.39
N TRP A 149 -8.39 17.40 -17.58
CA TRP A 149 -9.49 16.72 -16.91
C TRP A 149 -9.74 17.30 -15.51
N PRO A 150 -10.97 17.09 -14.94
CA PRO A 150 -11.23 17.42 -13.55
C PRO A 150 -10.23 16.82 -12.59
N GLY A 151 -9.56 17.68 -11.83
CA GLY A 151 -8.52 17.31 -10.88
C GLY A 151 -7.17 17.08 -11.52
N GLY A 152 -6.20 16.54 -10.79
CA GLY A 152 -4.85 16.26 -11.31
C GLY A 152 -3.83 15.95 -10.22
N ILE A 153 -4.16 16.13 -8.93
CA ILE A 153 -3.26 15.84 -7.83
C ILE A 153 -3.56 14.45 -7.29
N ASP A 154 -2.60 13.55 -7.47
CA ASP A 154 -2.64 12.16 -7.02
C ASP A 154 -2.24 12.08 -5.53
N PRO A 155 -3.13 11.66 -4.62
CA PRO A 155 -2.77 11.51 -3.21
C PRO A 155 -1.59 10.59 -2.99
N ASN A 156 -1.43 9.55 -3.82
CA ASN A 156 -0.30 8.62 -3.75
C ASN A 156 1.00 9.17 -4.39
N ARG A 157 1.02 10.45 -4.72
CA ARG A 157 2.22 11.24 -5.09
C ARG A 157 2.42 12.44 -4.18
N ASN A 158 1.51 12.64 -3.23
CA ASN A 158 1.49 13.83 -2.37
C ASN A 158 1.90 13.54 -0.91
N TYR A 159 2.30 12.30 -0.56
CA TYR A 159 2.86 11.99 0.76
C TYR A 159 4.22 12.66 0.98
N PRO A 160 4.57 13.02 2.24
CA PRO A 160 5.80 13.76 2.52
C PRO A 160 7.10 12.94 2.41
N GLY A 161 7.03 11.61 2.33
CA GLY A 161 8.22 10.76 2.15
C GLY A 161 8.69 10.74 0.70
N ASN A 162 9.99 11.06 0.47
CA ASN A 162 10.58 11.08 -0.87
C ASN A 162 9.76 11.89 -1.90
N TRP A 163 9.12 12.97 -1.48
CA TRP A 163 8.30 13.79 -2.34
C TRP A 163 9.14 14.61 -3.32
N SER A 164 8.64 14.79 -4.55
CA SER A 164 9.27 15.61 -5.58
C SER A 164 8.25 16.39 -6.38
N VAL A 165 8.42 17.71 -6.46
CA VAL A 165 7.58 18.59 -7.29
C VAL A 165 7.61 18.23 -8.79
N LYS A 166 8.63 17.48 -9.23
CA LYS A 166 8.76 17.04 -10.62
C LYS A 166 7.91 15.79 -10.93
N GLN A 167 7.36 15.16 -9.91
CA GLN A 167 6.47 14.02 -10.08
C GLN A 167 5.11 14.54 -10.54
N ARG A 168 4.60 14.04 -11.65
CA ARG A 168 3.22 14.35 -12.09
C ARG A 168 2.25 13.97 -10.96
N GLY A 169 1.27 14.81 -10.70
CA GLY A 169 0.30 14.61 -9.64
C GLY A 169 0.81 14.92 -8.22
N ALA A 170 2.04 15.41 -8.05
CA ALA A 170 2.63 15.62 -6.72
C ALA A 170 2.00 16.78 -5.91
N GLY A 171 1.25 17.66 -6.56
CA GLY A 171 0.71 18.86 -5.93
C GLY A 171 1.76 19.93 -5.62
N ALA A 172 1.32 21.04 -5.05
CA ALA A 172 2.19 22.20 -4.80
C ALA A 172 3.22 21.96 -3.67
N PHE A 173 2.90 21.11 -2.71
CA PHE A 173 3.75 20.69 -1.58
C PHE A 173 3.23 19.39 -0.99
N PRO A 174 4.06 18.62 -0.24
CA PRO A 174 3.62 17.37 0.35
C PRO A 174 2.46 17.60 1.34
N GLY A 175 1.39 16.83 1.19
CA GLY A 175 0.17 17.00 1.98
C GLY A 175 -0.62 18.26 1.60
N SER A 176 -0.54 18.71 0.33
CA SER A 176 -1.35 19.84 -0.16
C SER A 176 -2.83 19.51 -0.23
N GLU A 177 -3.17 18.23 -0.42
CA GLU A 177 -4.55 17.77 -0.54
C GLU A 177 -5.19 17.59 0.83
N ASN A 178 -6.41 18.11 0.99
CA ASN A 178 -7.10 18.14 2.27
C ASN A 178 -7.44 16.72 2.78
N GLU A 179 -7.81 15.84 1.88
CA GLU A 179 -8.13 14.44 2.13
C GLU A 179 -6.91 13.73 2.72
N LEU A 180 -5.78 13.82 2.03
CA LEU A 180 -4.52 13.23 2.49
C LEU A 180 -4.03 13.89 3.78
N ARG A 181 -4.10 15.22 3.89
CA ARG A 181 -3.68 15.93 5.10
C ARG A 181 -4.45 15.45 6.32
N SER A 182 -5.76 15.28 6.18
CA SER A 182 -6.62 14.79 7.27
C SER A 182 -6.21 13.37 7.70
N ALA A 183 -5.88 12.50 6.75
CA ALA A 183 -5.36 11.16 7.04
C ALA A 183 -3.99 11.21 7.73
N LEU A 184 -3.07 12.06 7.26
CA LEU A 184 -1.74 12.23 7.85
C LEU A 184 -1.81 12.80 9.28
N ASP A 185 -2.66 13.80 9.53
CA ASP A 185 -2.89 14.36 10.86
C ASP A 185 -3.42 13.29 11.81
N PHE A 186 -4.37 12.47 11.34
CA PHE A 186 -4.86 11.33 12.13
C PHE A 186 -3.74 10.34 12.45
N ILE A 187 -2.93 9.94 11.47
CA ILE A 187 -1.82 8.99 11.67
C ILE A 187 -0.78 9.58 12.65
N TYR A 188 -0.49 10.86 12.54
CA TYR A 188 0.43 11.56 13.44
C TYR A 188 -0.05 11.52 14.89
N ASP A 189 -1.35 11.73 15.12
CA ASP A 189 -1.95 11.73 16.45
C ASP A 189 -2.14 10.29 17.02
N HIS A 190 -1.91 9.26 16.19
CA HIS A 190 -2.07 7.85 16.57
C HIS A 190 -0.75 7.06 16.48
N PRO A 191 0.25 7.35 17.33
CA PRO A 191 1.57 6.72 17.27
C PRO A 191 1.56 5.21 17.59
N ASN A 192 0.39 4.65 17.91
CA ASN A 192 0.18 3.22 18.08
C ASN A 192 0.02 2.46 16.75
N ILE A 193 -0.07 3.15 15.62
CA ILE A 193 -0.06 2.54 14.28
C ILE A 193 1.32 1.97 14.02
N SER A 194 1.42 0.65 13.88
CA SER A 194 2.68 -0.07 13.66
C SER A 194 2.77 -0.78 12.32
N ALA A 195 1.64 -0.97 11.65
CA ALA A 195 1.58 -1.49 10.27
C ALA A 195 0.47 -0.79 9.48
N SER A 196 0.58 -0.85 8.15
CA SER A 196 -0.47 -0.39 7.23
C SER A 196 -0.59 -1.28 6.00
N GLN A 197 -1.80 -1.29 5.42
CA GLN A 197 -2.01 -1.72 4.04
C GLN A 197 -2.77 -0.63 3.30
N SER A 198 -2.18 -0.15 2.21
CA SER A 198 -2.83 0.67 1.20
C SER A 198 -3.36 -0.26 0.11
N LEU A 199 -4.66 -0.19 -0.14
CA LEU A 199 -5.33 -1.09 -1.06
C LEU A 199 -5.48 -0.40 -2.41
N HIS A 200 -4.95 -1.03 -3.45
CA HIS A 200 -4.92 -0.57 -4.84
C HIS A 200 -5.43 -1.66 -5.78
N SER A 201 -5.51 -1.37 -7.04
CA SER A 201 -5.65 -2.30 -8.16
C SER A 201 -5.02 -1.67 -9.43
N THR A 202 -4.50 -2.40 -10.35
CA THR A 202 -4.58 -3.82 -10.63
C THR A 202 -3.18 -4.41 -10.75
N GLY A 203 -3.06 -5.73 -10.61
CA GLY A 203 -1.76 -6.38 -10.84
C GLY A 203 -1.65 -7.75 -10.19
N GLY A 204 -2.40 -8.01 -9.13
CA GLY A 204 -2.24 -9.21 -8.32
C GLY A 204 -0.85 -9.28 -7.70
N VAL A 205 -0.39 -8.18 -7.07
CA VAL A 205 0.95 -8.07 -6.51
C VAL A 205 0.93 -7.45 -5.10
N ILE A 206 1.86 -7.89 -4.27
CA ILE A 206 2.11 -7.28 -2.96
C ILE A 206 3.32 -6.35 -3.08
N LEU A 207 3.11 -5.08 -2.77
CA LEU A 207 4.12 -4.04 -2.86
C LEU A 207 4.62 -3.61 -1.47
N ARG A 208 5.89 -3.22 -1.41
CA ARG A 208 6.58 -2.68 -0.24
C ARG A 208 7.50 -1.53 -0.65
N PRO A 209 8.04 -0.74 0.31
CA PRO A 209 9.14 0.18 0.03
C PRO A 209 10.39 -0.56 -0.50
N PRO A 210 11.29 0.11 -1.23
CA PRO A 210 11.20 1.51 -1.59
C PRO A 210 10.41 1.74 -2.89
N SER A 211 9.89 2.95 -3.03
CA SER A 211 9.26 3.44 -4.26
C SER A 211 10.25 4.21 -5.15
N VAL A 212 11.40 4.61 -4.59
CA VAL A 212 12.44 5.40 -5.26
C VAL A 212 13.82 4.78 -5.05
N PRO A 213 14.78 5.01 -5.97
CA PRO A 213 16.12 4.42 -5.90
C PRO A 213 16.98 4.92 -4.75
N GLU A 214 16.74 6.14 -4.28
CA GLU A 214 17.54 6.78 -3.23
C GLU A 214 17.27 6.19 -1.84
N MET A 215 16.10 5.63 -1.62
CA MET A 215 15.71 5.07 -0.34
C MET A 215 16.30 3.69 -0.10
N LYS A 216 16.87 3.49 1.09
CA LYS A 216 17.48 2.23 1.53
C LYS A 216 16.79 1.69 2.76
N LEU A 217 16.37 0.44 2.68
CA LEU A 217 15.82 -0.26 3.84
C LEU A 217 16.95 -0.90 4.66
N PRO A 218 16.96 -0.73 5.99
CA PRO A 218 17.80 -1.57 6.86
C PRO A 218 17.50 -3.06 6.66
N ASN A 219 18.55 -3.90 6.67
CA ASN A 219 18.41 -5.33 6.41
C ASN A 219 17.41 -6.04 7.34
N ALA A 220 17.30 -5.59 8.59
CA ALA A 220 16.36 -6.16 9.54
C ALA A 220 14.90 -5.91 9.11
N ASP A 221 14.60 -4.69 8.63
CA ASP A 221 13.27 -4.34 8.17
C ASP A 221 12.95 -5.03 6.84
N LEU A 222 13.93 -5.10 5.92
CA LEU A 222 13.78 -5.82 4.66
C LEU A 222 13.45 -7.31 4.90
N SER A 223 14.16 -7.96 5.85
CA SER A 223 13.89 -9.35 6.20
C SER A 223 12.47 -9.55 6.73
N LEU A 224 11.95 -8.57 7.48
CA LEU A 224 10.59 -8.57 7.99
C LEU A 224 9.57 -8.44 6.85
N TYR A 225 9.81 -7.52 5.91
CA TYR A 225 8.99 -7.37 4.70
C TYR A 225 8.95 -8.67 3.88
N ILE A 226 10.10 -9.28 3.63
CA ILE A 226 10.20 -10.54 2.88
C ILE A 226 9.39 -11.66 3.55
N ALA A 227 9.56 -11.85 4.87
CA ALA A 227 8.86 -12.90 5.59
C ALA A 227 7.33 -12.72 5.62
N LEU A 228 6.84 -11.49 5.71
CA LEU A 228 5.40 -11.20 5.65
C LEU A 228 4.87 -11.25 4.22
N SER A 229 5.65 -10.82 3.22
CA SER A 229 5.30 -10.98 1.80
C SER A 229 5.12 -12.44 1.40
N GLU A 230 6.03 -13.33 1.87
CA GLU A 230 5.90 -14.77 1.62
C GLU A 230 4.59 -15.34 2.16
N ARG A 231 4.21 -14.95 3.37
CA ARG A 231 2.91 -15.32 3.96
C ARG A 231 1.75 -14.73 3.18
N GLY A 232 1.87 -13.45 2.77
CA GLY A 232 0.90 -12.75 1.95
C GLY A 232 0.64 -13.46 0.63
N LEU A 233 1.68 -13.86 -0.10
CA LEU A 233 1.56 -14.60 -1.36
C LEU A 233 0.83 -15.95 -1.20
N ASN A 234 1.04 -16.63 -0.06
CA ASN A 234 0.31 -17.87 0.23
C ASN A 234 -1.19 -17.63 0.48
N ILE A 235 -1.54 -16.49 1.08
CA ILE A 235 -2.92 -16.11 1.39
C ILE A 235 -3.62 -15.57 0.16
N THR A 236 -3.05 -14.55 -0.49
CA THR A 236 -3.65 -13.86 -1.63
C THR A 236 -3.62 -14.69 -2.92
N ARG A 237 -2.71 -15.68 -3.00
CA ARG A 237 -2.40 -16.46 -4.20
C ARG A 237 -1.86 -15.61 -5.35
N TYR A 238 -1.40 -14.39 -5.07
CA TYR A 238 -0.76 -13.54 -6.05
C TYR A 238 0.56 -14.14 -6.55
N GLY A 239 0.95 -13.77 -7.77
CA GLY A 239 2.16 -14.29 -8.39
C GLY A 239 3.44 -13.64 -7.92
N LEU A 240 3.37 -12.41 -7.37
CA LEU A 240 4.54 -11.56 -7.14
C LEU A 240 4.43 -10.78 -5.83
N ALA A 241 5.57 -10.63 -5.15
CA ALA A 241 5.77 -9.61 -4.11
C ALA A 241 7.13 -8.93 -4.33
N THR A 242 7.15 -7.60 -4.31
CA THR A 242 8.33 -6.81 -4.68
C THR A 242 8.28 -5.40 -4.08
N SER A 243 9.32 -4.60 -4.27
CA SER A 243 9.22 -3.15 -4.03
C SER A 243 8.54 -2.44 -5.21
N VAL A 244 7.92 -1.29 -4.94
CA VAL A 244 7.31 -0.45 -5.98
C VAL A 244 8.34 -0.13 -7.08
N TYR A 245 9.53 0.30 -6.69
CA TYR A 245 10.58 0.64 -7.63
C TYR A 245 11.00 -0.53 -8.53
N GLN A 246 11.11 -1.75 -7.97
CA GLN A 246 11.50 -2.94 -8.72
C GLN A 246 10.36 -3.50 -9.59
N TRP A 247 9.11 -3.27 -9.21
CA TRP A 247 7.96 -3.67 -10.00
C TRP A 247 7.94 -2.97 -11.36
N ASN A 248 8.35 -1.71 -11.36
CA ASN A 248 8.36 -0.85 -12.54
C ASN A 248 9.59 -1.04 -13.44
N TRP A 249 10.49 -1.98 -13.13
CA TRP A 249 11.66 -2.21 -13.98
C TRP A 249 11.30 -2.86 -15.31
N PRO A 250 11.88 -2.38 -16.44
CA PRO A 250 11.68 -2.99 -17.73
C PRO A 250 12.12 -4.45 -17.76
N ARG A 251 11.42 -5.25 -18.53
CA ARG A 251 11.78 -6.65 -18.77
C ARG A 251 13.17 -6.75 -19.38
N GLY A 252 13.95 -7.73 -18.91
CA GLY A 252 15.30 -7.97 -19.43
C GLY A 252 16.35 -7.00 -18.94
N SER A 253 16.02 -6.03 -18.09
CA SER A 253 17.02 -5.23 -17.40
C SER A 253 17.90 -6.12 -16.51
N LYS A 254 19.18 -5.75 -16.29
CA LYS A 254 20.11 -6.50 -15.42
C LYS A 254 19.59 -6.71 -13.99
N ASN A 255 18.61 -5.93 -13.60
CA ASN A 255 18.03 -5.92 -12.26
C ASN A 255 16.62 -6.53 -12.21
N SER A 256 16.05 -6.89 -13.35
CA SER A 256 14.76 -7.57 -13.41
C SER A 256 14.79 -8.85 -12.59
N GLY A 257 13.84 -8.98 -11.67
CA GLY A 257 13.72 -10.15 -10.79
C GLY A 257 14.50 -10.12 -9.48
N LYS A 258 15.43 -9.17 -9.26
CA LYS A 258 16.16 -9.06 -8.00
C LYS A 258 15.26 -8.58 -6.85
N GLY A 259 15.41 -9.22 -5.69
CA GLY A 259 14.64 -8.87 -4.49
C GLY A 259 13.14 -9.12 -4.59
N GLN A 260 12.69 -9.85 -5.60
CA GLN A 260 11.30 -10.25 -5.78
C GLN A 260 11.05 -11.65 -5.20
N LEU A 261 9.84 -11.86 -4.71
CA LEU A 261 9.32 -13.19 -4.40
C LEU A 261 8.30 -13.57 -5.47
N ARG A 262 8.46 -14.75 -6.09
CA ARG A 262 7.49 -15.28 -7.05
C ARG A 262 6.83 -16.54 -6.53
N ARG A 263 5.52 -16.62 -6.67
CA ARG A 263 4.75 -17.83 -6.46
C ARG A 263 4.67 -18.58 -7.78
N LEU A 264 5.18 -19.80 -7.80
CA LEU A 264 5.15 -20.69 -8.96
C LEU A 264 3.78 -21.39 -9.04
N GLU A 265 3.45 -21.94 -10.19
CA GLU A 265 2.17 -22.68 -10.43
C GLU A 265 1.93 -23.81 -9.43
N ASN A 266 2.99 -24.51 -9.01
CA ASN A 266 2.89 -25.55 -7.98
C ASN A 266 2.73 -25.00 -6.54
N GLY A 267 2.54 -23.70 -6.38
CA GLY A 267 2.37 -23.02 -5.10
C GLY A 267 3.66 -22.74 -4.33
N THR A 268 4.83 -23.17 -4.83
CA THR A 268 6.12 -22.86 -4.19
C THR A 268 6.46 -21.39 -4.34
N ILE A 269 6.88 -20.73 -3.25
CA ILE A 269 7.40 -19.36 -3.30
C ILE A 269 8.92 -19.43 -3.43
N LYS A 270 9.45 -18.74 -4.43
CA LYS A 270 10.87 -18.68 -4.72
C LYS A 270 11.35 -17.23 -4.70
N GLY A 271 12.42 -16.97 -3.97
CA GLY A 271 13.16 -15.71 -4.09
C GLY A 271 13.91 -15.69 -5.40
N MET A 272 13.79 -14.60 -6.14
CA MET A 272 14.55 -14.35 -7.37
C MET A 272 15.80 -13.58 -6.98
N ASP A 273 16.97 -14.16 -7.14
CA ASP A 273 18.30 -13.71 -6.70
C ASP A 273 18.34 -13.07 -5.29
N PRO A 274 19.26 -13.40 -4.43
CA PRO A 274 19.33 -12.78 -3.13
C PRO A 274 19.43 -11.27 -3.34
N PHE A 275 18.46 -10.55 -2.78
CA PHE A 275 18.59 -9.13 -2.59
C PHE A 275 19.73 -8.96 -1.58
N ASP A 276 20.90 -8.67 -2.06
CA ASP A 276 22.06 -8.47 -1.21
C ASP A 276 22.04 -7.13 -0.50
N GLY A 277 20.85 -6.58 -0.24
CA GLY A 277 20.58 -5.45 0.68
C GLY A 277 21.57 -4.29 0.64
N GLY A 278 22.58 -4.43 -0.17
CA GLY A 278 23.68 -3.51 -0.27
C GLY A 278 23.27 -2.25 -1.00
N ALA A 279 23.70 -1.15 -0.45
CA ALA A 279 23.61 0.21 -0.99
C ALA A 279 24.06 0.35 -2.45
N ASN A 280 24.66 -0.67 -3.02
CA ASN A 280 25.30 -0.64 -4.31
C ASN A 280 24.42 -1.19 -5.46
N HIS A 281 23.21 -1.69 -5.17
CA HIS A 281 22.34 -2.26 -6.21
C HIS A 281 21.43 -1.23 -6.85
N TYR A 282 21.25 -0.08 -6.26
CA TYR A 282 20.64 1.09 -6.88
C TYR A 282 21.66 1.96 -7.63
N GLY A 283 22.88 1.44 -7.84
CA GLY A 283 23.88 2.09 -8.66
C GLY A 283 23.43 2.15 -10.12
N HIS A 284 23.19 3.37 -10.60
CA HIS A 284 23.00 3.71 -12.01
C HIS A 284 22.08 2.76 -12.78
N LEU A 285 20.80 2.75 -12.45
CA LEU A 285 19.80 2.59 -13.48
C LEU A 285 19.81 3.93 -14.24
N ASP A 286 20.15 3.87 -15.50
CA ASP A 286 19.86 4.98 -16.39
C ASP A 286 18.40 5.30 -16.20
N HIS A 287 18.07 6.57 -15.88
CA HIS A 287 16.74 7.05 -15.52
C HIS A 287 15.66 6.76 -16.58
N GLU A 288 16.07 6.26 -17.74
CA GLU A 288 15.18 5.91 -18.85
C GLU A 288 14.48 4.54 -18.67
N ASP A 289 14.94 3.69 -17.73
CA ASP A 289 14.51 2.29 -17.67
C ASP A 289 13.61 1.91 -16.48
N ALA A 290 13.44 2.76 -15.45
CA ALA A 290 12.62 2.43 -14.29
C ALA A 290 11.83 3.65 -13.81
N TYR A 291 10.54 3.44 -13.57
CA TYR A 291 9.65 4.46 -13.02
C TYR A 291 9.84 4.55 -11.50
N ALA A 292 10.33 5.68 -11.02
CA ALA A 292 10.36 6.00 -9.59
C ALA A 292 9.06 6.72 -9.21
N ALA A 293 8.38 6.24 -8.17
CA ALA A 293 7.15 6.84 -7.66
C ALA A 293 7.46 7.69 -6.42
N TYR A 294 7.69 8.97 -6.63
CA TYR A 294 7.97 9.92 -5.55
C TYR A 294 6.68 10.33 -4.83
N GLY A 295 6.77 10.54 -3.52
CA GLY A 295 5.65 10.99 -2.69
C GLY A 295 4.57 9.94 -2.45
N GLY A 296 4.91 8.65 -2.55
CA GLY A 296 3.98 7.55 -2.32
C GLY A 296 3.75 7.23 -0.84
N ALA A 297 2.60 6.64 -0.54
CA ALA A 297 2.16 6.27 0.81
C ALA A 297 3.15 5.34 1.52
N LEU A 298 3.68 4.34 0.83
CA LEU A 298 4.55 3.33 1.43
C LEU A 298 5.84 3.93 2.01
N ASP A 299 6.52 4.76 1.24
CA ASP A 299 7.76 5.41 1.68
C ASP A 299 7.48 6.44 2.78
N GLY A 300 6.40 7.21 2.64
CA GLY A 300 5.99 8.22 3.63
C GLY A 300 5.68 7.61 5.00
N LEU A 301 4.87 6.57 5.04
CA LEU A 301 4.48 5.90 6.29
C LEU A 301 5.65 5.16 6.93
N TYR A 302 6.47 4.50 6.13
CA TYR A 302 7.63 3.76 6.65
C TYR A 302 8.71 4.69 7.19
N GLU A 303 9.15 5.69 6.42
CA GLU A 303 10.29 6.53 6.77
C GLU A 303 9.97 7.50 7.92
N LEU A 304 8.81 8.15 7.86
CA LEU A 304 8.45 9.19 8.82
C LEU A 304 7.90 8.63 10.11
N PHE A 305 7.02 7.64 10.03
CA PHE A 305 6.30 7.11 11.18
C PHE A 305 6.82 5.75 11.66
N GLY A 306 7.71 5.09 10.88
CA GLY A 306 8.19 3.74 11.19
C GLY A 306 7.05 2.73 11.18
N VAL A 307 6.11 2.89 10.27
CA VAL A 307 5.00 1.96 10.02
C VAL A 307 5.46 0.91 9.03
N LEU A 308 5.19 -0.36 9.28
CA LEU A 308 5.48 -1.43 8.34
C LEU A 308 4.40 -1.43 7.25
N ALA A 309 4.64 -0.65 6.20
CA ALA A 309 3.67 -0.33 5.16
C ALA A 309 3.74 -1.32 3.99
N PHE A 310 2.58 -1.85 3.60
CA PHE A 310 2.38 -2.62 2.38
C PHE A 310 1.32 -1.95 1.50
N ALA A 311 1.39 -2.20 0.19
CA ALA A 311 0.26 -1.99 -0.72
C ALA A 311 -0.07 -3.30 -1.43
N ASN A 312 -1.36 -3.51 -1.67
CA ASN A 312 -1.84 -4.63 -2.47
C ASN A 312 -2.48 -4.08 -3.74
N GLU A 313 -1.90 -4.43 -4.87
CA GLU A 313 -2.54 -4.28 -6.17
C GLU A 313 -3.52 -5.44 -6.33
N ILE A 314 -4.74 -5.24 -5.87
CA ILE A 314 -5.78 -6.27 -5.83
C ILE A 314 -6.21 -6.59 -7.26
N TYR A 315 -6.51 -7.88 -7.51
CA TYR A 315 -6.98 -8.35 -8.80
C TYR A 315 -5.93 -8.27 -9.91
N ARG A 316 -6.01 -9.18 -10.83
CA ARG A 316 -5.25 -9.20 -12.07
C ARG A 316 -6.18 -9.58 -13.22
N PHE A 317 -6.43 -8.65 -14.11
CA PHE A 317 -7.22 -8.90 -15.30
C PHE A 317 -6.39 -9.66 -16.32
N GLY A 318 -6.77 -10.90 -16.61
CA GLY A 318 -6.09 -11.77 -17.55
C GLY A 318 -5.15 -12.81 -16.92
N GLU A 319 -4.63 -13.68 -17.77
CA GLU A 319 -3.68 -14.75 -17.43
C GLU A 319 -2.36 -14.53 -18.16
N ASP A 320 -1.24 -14.75 -17.47
CA ASP A 320 0.11 -14.75 -18.04
C ASP A 320 0.34 -16.07 -18.77
N LEU A 321 -0.03 -16.14 -20.05
CA LEU A 321 -0.04 -17.36 -20.83
C LEU A 321 1.36 -17.75 -21.38
N ASP A 322 2.24 -16.78 -21.55
CA ASP A 322 3.61 -17.00 -22.01
C ASP A 322 4.62 -17.13 -20.87
N ASN A 323 4.16 -17.01 -19.62
CA ASN A 323 4.94 -17.13 -18.38
C ASN A 323 6.08 -16.12 -18.29
N ASP A 324 5.90 -14.93 -18.87
CA ASP A 324 6.90 -13.86 -18.81
C ASP A 324 6.79 -13.00 -17.53
N GLY A 325 5.76 -13.24 -16.71
CA GLY A 325 5.52 -12.61 -15.42
C GLY A 325 4.63 -11.37 -15.48
N ARG A 326 4.05 -11.04 -16.64
CA ARG A 326 3.08 -9.96 -16.83
C ARG A 326 1.92 -10.47 -17.69
N VAL A 327 0.82 -9.78 -17.62
CA VAL A 327 -0.31 -9.98 -18.53
C VAL A 327 -0.27 -8.87 -19.57
N SER A 328 -0.05 -9.23 -20.82
CA SER A 328 -0.05 -8.32 -21.97
C SER A 328 -1.50 -7.94 -22.34
N GLN A 329 -1.68 -6.83 -23.07
CA GLN A 329 -3.02 -6.45 -23.56
C GLN A 329 -3.65 -7.53 -24.45
N SER A 330 -2.85 -8.29 -25.22
CA SER A 330 -3.39 -9.40 -26.02
C SER A 330 -3.87 -10.57 -25.16
N GLU A 331 -3.24 -10.82 -24.02
CA GLU A 331 -3.71 -11.83 -23.05
C GLU A 331 -4.93 -11.35 -22.30
N GLN A 332 -5.00 -10.06 -21.95
CA GLN A 332 -6.19 -9.44 -21.38
C GLN A 332 -7.39 -9.55 -22.32
N LEU A 333 -7.19 -9.25 -23.60
CA LEU A 333 -8.24 -9.33 -24.60
C LEU A 333 -8.74 -10.76 -24.84
N LYS A 334 -7.80 -11.72 -24.86
CA LYS A 334 -8.16 -13.13 -24.91
C LYS A 334 -8.93 -13.56 -23.67
N TYR A 335 -8.56 -13.10 -22.51
CA TYR A 335 -9.30 -13.38 -21.27
C TYR A 335 -10.71 -12.77 -21.30
N ASP A 336 -10.86 -11.54 -21.82
CA ASP A 336 -12.17 -10.92 -22.02
C ASP A 336 -13.04 -11.76 -22.95
N ASP A 337 -12.50 -12.19 -24.09
CA ASP A 337 -13.22 -13.00 -25.06
C ASP A 337 -13.64 -14.37 -24.52
N GLU A 338 -12.76 -15.05 -23.79
CA GLU A 338 -12.96 -16.45 -23.36
C GLU A 338 -13.67 -16.57 -22.00
N GLN A 339 -13.46 -15.60 -21.08
CA GLN A 339 -13.92 -15.70 -19.70
C GLN A 339 -14.96 -14.64 -19.32
N MET A 340 -14.99 -13.50 -20.03
CA MET A 340 -15.85 -12.36 -19.71
C MET A 340 -16.94 -12.09 -20.77
N ASP A 341 -17.11 -12.98 -21.76
CA ASP A 341 -18.05 -12.83 -22.87
C ASP A 341 -17.87 -11.52 -23.65
N SER A 342 -16.63 -11.04 -23.81
CA SER A 342 -16.27 -9.76 -24.47
C SER A 342 -16.97 -8.54 -23.84
N LYS A 343 -17.12 -8.49 -22.53
CA LYS A 343 -17.83 -7.42 -21.83
C LYS A 343 -16.96 -6.23 -21.47
N VAL A 344 -15.63 -6.41 -21.44
CA VAL A 344 -14.68 -5.42 -20.93
C VAL A 344 -14.06 -4.58 -22.03
N PHE A 345 -13.99 -5.09 -23.25
CA PHE A 345 -13.53 -4.34 -24.41
C PHE A 345 -14.70 -3.99 -25.34
N LYS A 346 -14.80 -2.71 -25.74
CA LYS A 346 -15.72 -2.25 -26.80
C LYS A 346 -15.01 -2.33 -28.14
N ALA A 347 -15.60 -3.03 -29.11
CA ALA A 347 -15.08 -3.05 -30.48
C ALA A 347 -15.06 -1.63 -31.07
N TRP A 348 -14.04 -1.34 -31.85
CA TRP A 348 -13.92 -0.06 -32.53
C TRP A 348 -15.08 0.16 -33.52
N THR A 349 -15.76 1.29 -33.38
CA THR A 349 -16.90 1.67 -34.17
C THR A 349 -16.60 2.97 -34.94
N PRO A 350 -16.79 3.02 -36.25
CA PRO A 350 -16.60 4.24 -37.03
C PRO A 350 -17.50 5.39 -36.55
N PHE A 351 -16.91 6.59 -36.43
CA PHE A 351 -17.60 7.81 -36.03
C PHE A 351 -17.10 8.99 -36.86
N ASP A 352 -18.00 9.91 -37.22
CA ASP A 352 -17.66 11.14 -37.93
C ASP A 352 -17.42 12.27 -36.91
N HIS A 353 -16.17 12.45 -36.51
CA HIS A 353 -15.76 13.43 -35.51
C HIS A 353 -15.74 14.86 -36.13
N PRO A 354 -16.26 15.90 -35.40
CA PRO A 354 -16.41 17.24 -35.95
C PRO A 354 -15.08 17.94 -36.32
N GLN A 355 -14.01 17.65 -35.63
CA GLN A 355 -12.69 18.26 -35.84
C GLN A 355 -11.71 17.30 -36.57
N LEU A 356 -11.69 16.02 -36.24
CA LEU A 356 -10.76 15.02 -36.79
C LEU A 356 -11.27 14.29 -38.04
N GLY A 357 -12.56 14.47 -38.39
CA GLY A 357 -13.16 13.73 -39.49
C GLY A 357 -13.50 12.28 -39.13
N LYS A 358 -13.01 11.32 -39.91
CA LYS A 358 -13.32 9.90 -39.63
C LYS A 358 -12.40 9.34 -38.57
N VAL A 359 -12.98 8.90 -37.47
CA VAL A 359 -12.31 8.22 -36.37
C VAL A 359 -13.01 6.89 -36.08
N GLU A 360 -12.42 6.08 -35.23
CA GLU A 360 -13.09 4.93 -34.61
C GLU A 360 -13.07 5.11 -33.08
N ILE A 361 -14.24 4.92 -32.43
CA ILE A 361 -14.41 4.97 -30.98
C ILE A 361 -14.50 3.56 -30.41
N GLY A 362 -13.80 3.27 -29.31
CA GLY A 362 -13.78 1.95 -28.69
C GLY A 362 -12.70 1.80 -27.60
N GLY A 363 -12.30 0.58 -27.34
CA GLY A 363 -11.25 0.29 -26.36
C GLY A 363 -11.77 -0.28 -25.04
N TRP A 364 -10.96 -0.19 -24.00
CA TRP A 364 -11.26 -0.76 -22.70
C TRP A 364 -12.30 0.08 -21.94
N LYS A 365 -13.38 -0.58 -21.51
CA LYS A 365 -14.43 0.04 -20.70
C LYS A 365 -13.95 0.31 -19.29
N LYS A 366 -14.46 1.37 -18.66
CA LYS A 366 -14.24 1.62 -17.25
C LYS A 366 -14.77 0.46 -16.39
N PHE A 367 -14.24 0.28 -15.21
CA PHE A 367 -14.44 -0.85 -14.29
C PHE A 367 -13.79 -2.18 -14.71
N GLY A 368 -13.63 -2.46 -16.00
CA GLY A 368 -13.32 -3.79 -16.47
C GLY A 368 -11.93 -4.30 -16.14
N GLN A 369 -10.89 -3.48 -16.35
CA GLN A 369 -9.51 -3.90 -16.14
C GLN A 369 -9.07 -3.82 -14.67
N ASN A 370 -9.55 -2.81 -13.94
CA ASN A 370 -9.10 -2.51 -12.57
C ASN A 370 -9.98 -3.17 -11.51
N ASN A 371 -11.19 -3.60 -11.86
CA ASN A 371 -12.14 -4.12 -10.90
C ASN A 371 -12.72 -5.46 -11.36
N PRO A 372 -12.71 -6.50 -10.51
CA PRO A 372 -13.26 -7.80 -10.87
C PRO A 372 -14.78 -7.71 -11.06
N LEU A 373 -15.26 -8.35 -12.12
CA LEU A 373 -16.70 -8.57 -12.28
C LEU A 373 -17.18 -9.71 -11.36
N PRO A 374 -18.43 -9.70 -10.89
CA PRO A 374 -19.00 -10.87 -10.24
C PRO A 374 -18.92 -12.10 -11.19
N PRO A 375 -18.52 -13.28 -10.74
CA PRO A 375 -18.44 -13.77 -9.35
C PRO A 375 -17.05 -13.69 -8.70
N TYR A 376 -16.08 -13.05 -9.30
CA TYR A 376 -14.69 -13.05 -8.81
C TYR A 376 -14.45 -12.10 -7.63
N LEU A 377 -15.34 -11.13 -7.44
CA LEU A 377 -15.20 -10.05 -6.44
C LEU A 377 -15.05 -10.59 -5.00
N GLU A 378 -15.91 -11.53 -4.60
CA GLU A 378 -15.96 -12.03 -3.22
C GLU A 378 -14.68 -12.78 -2.84
N ASP A 379 -14.12 -13.62 -3.73
CA ASP A 379 -12.88 -14.36 -3.46
C ASP A 379 -11.67 -13.42 -3.35
N GLU A 380 -11.62 -12.36 -4.19
CA GLU A 380 -10.57 -11.35 -4.10
C GLU A 380 -10.63 -10.58 -2.78
N ILE A 381 -11.80 -10.12 -2.38
CA ILE A 381 -12.01 -9.43 -1.10
C ILE A 381 -11.57 -10.32 0.06
N GLU A 382 -12.04 -11.56 0.10
CA GLU A 382 -11.77 -12.48 1.19
C GLU A 382 -10.28 -12.76 1.37
N ARG A 383 -9.54 -13.00 0.29
CA ARG A 383 -8.09 -13.22 0.35
C ARG A 383 -7.31 -12.00 0.85
N ASN A 384 -7.72 -10.81 0.45
CA ASN A 384 -7.11 -9.57 0.93
C ASN A 384 -7.47 -9.29 2.39
N VAL A 385 -8.71 -9.55 2.83
CA VAL A 385 -9.11 -9.49 4.24
C VAL A 385 -8.24 -10.41 5.10
N GLU A 386 -7.99 -11.64 4.67
CA GLU A 386 -7.12 -12.56 5.42
C GLU A 386 -5.67 -12.08 5.48
N PHE A 387 -5.17 -11.42 4.43
CA PHE A 387 -3.83 -10.82 4.49
C PHE A 387 -3.76 -9.64 5.46
N MET A 388 -4.76 -8.76 5.49
CA MET A 388 -4.88 -7.68 6.48
C MET A 388 -4.94 -8.23 7.92
N LEU A 389 -5.72 -9.28 8.15
CA LEU A 389 -5.80 -9.95 9.46
C LEU A 389 -4.48 -10.63 9.84
N MET A 390 -3.77 -11.25 8.90
CA MET A 390 -2.45 -11.84 9.14
C MET A 390 -1.45 -10.76 9.58
N GLN A 391 -1.46 -9.60 8.94
CA GLN A 391 -0.62 -8.48 9.32
C GLN A 391 -0.99 -7.93 10.71
N ALA A 392 -2.28 -7.86 11.04
CA ALA A 392 -2.75 -7.48 12.37
C ALA A 392 -2.29 -8.47 13.47
N ARG A 393 -2.23 -9.78 13.17
CA ARG A 393 -1.66 -10.80 14.07
C ARG A 393 -0.15 -10.59 14.30
N ALA A 394 0.54 -10.08 13.28
CA ALA A 394 1.98 -9.84 13.34
C ALA A 394 2.39 -8.61 14.16
N LEU A 395 1.47 -7.69 14.49
CA LEU A 395 1.76 -6.48 15.26
C LEU A 395 2.41 -6.80 16.61
N PRO A 396 3.34 -5.96 17.10
CA PRO A 396 3.96 -6.18 18.41
C PRO A 396 2.88 -6.18 19.50
N LEU A 397 3.04 -7.05 20.49
CA LEU A 397 2.13 -7.14 21.63
C LEU A 397 2.92 -7.42 22.89
N LEU A 398 3.01 -6.43 23.76
CA LEU A 398 3.73 -6.55 25.03
C LEU A 398 2.91 -7.26 26.09
N SER A 399 3.59 -8.11 26.85
CA SER A 399 3.05 -8.77 28.01
C SER A 399 4.13 -8.92 29.10
N ILE A 400 3.68 -9.11 30.36
CA ILE A 400 4.54 -9.32 31.52
C ILE A 400 4.41 -10.78 31.93
N SER A 401 5.54 -11.49 32.02
CA SER A 401 5.61 -12.86 32.50
C SER A 401 5.40 -12.94 34.04
N ASP A 402 5.71 -14.06 34.63
CA ASP A 402 5.73 -14.20 36.08
C ASP A 402 6.85 -13.37 36.71
N VAL A 403 6.56 -12.81 37.85
CA VAL A 403 7.50 -11.98 38.60
C VAL A 403 8.14 -12.83 39.66
N LYS A 404 9.48 -12.97 39.58
CA LYS A 404 10.30 -13.58 40.64
C LYS A 404 10.54 -12.56 41.73
N GLN A 405 10.36 -12.98 42.97
CA GLN A 405 10.64 -12.18 44.15
C GLN A 405 11.75 -12.85 44.97
N GLU A 406 12.83 -12.15 45.22
CA GLU A 406 13.91 -12.58 46.08
C GLU A 406 13.94 -11.67 47.32
N TYR A 407 13.74 -12.25 48.52
CA TYR A 407 13.87 -11.52 49.78
C TYR A 407 15.33 -11.42 50.22
N LEU A 408 15.85 -10.19 50.28
CA LEU A 408 17.26 -9.91 50.63
C LEU A 408 17.49 -9.55 52.09
N GLY A 409 16.44 -9.63 52.92
CA GLY A 409 16.50 -9.20 54.31
C GLY A 409 16.05 -7.75 54.52
N LYS A 410 15.81 -7.35 55.79
CA LYS A 410 15.43 -5.97 56.15
C LYS A 410 14.29 -5.35 55.32
N ASN A 411 13.29 -6.15 54.94
CA ASN A 411 12.19 -5.78 54.06
C ASN A 411 12.63 -5.31 52.66
N ILE A 412 13.81 -5.69 52.18
CA ILE A 412 14.29 -5.45 50.84
C ILE A 412 13.97 -6.67 49.96
N TYR A 413 13.45 -6.42 48.77
CA TYR A 413 13.13 -7.44 47.77
C TYR A 413 13.72 -7.03 46.44
N ARG A 414 14.27 -8.04 45.71
CA ARG A 414 14.52 -7.92 44.28
C ARG A 414 13.31 -8.45 43.52
N LEU A 415 12.75 -7.64 42.66
CA LEU A 415 11.66 -8.02 41.76
C LEU A 415 12.23 -8.15 40.37
N THR A 416 12.17 -9.32 39.77
CA THR A 416 12.66 -9.60 38.42
C THR A 416 11.51 -10.11 37.58
N THR A 417 11.34 -9.56 36.40
CA THR A 417 10.32 -10.02 35.42
C THR A 417 10.84 -9.98 34.00
N THR A 418 10.24 -10.80 33.14
CA THR A 418 10.50 -10.79 31.71
C THR A 418 9.36 -10.08 31.00
N ILE A 419 9.70 -9.13 30.16
CA ILE A 419 8.78 -8.46 29.22
C ILE A 419 8.84 -9.21 27.91
N LEU A 420 7.71 -9.64 27.40
CA LEU A 420 7.59 -10.44 26.18
C LEU A 420 6.96 -9.58 25.09
N ASN A 421 7.43 -9.71 23.86
CA ASN A 421 6.73 -9.30 22.66
C ASN A 421 6.26 -10.55 21.92
N SER A 422 4.97 -10.85 21.94
CA SER A 422 4.39 -12.02 21.27
C SER A 422 4.06 -11.78 19.80
N GLY A 423 4.21 -10.55 19.31
CA GLY A 423 4.04 -10.24 17.88
C GLY A 423 5.26 -10.64 17.06
N PHE A 424 5.07 -10.84 15.78
CA PHE A 424 6.15 -11.12 14.83
C PHE A 424 7.01 -9.88 14.53
N GLN A 425 6.41 -8.69 14.55
CA GLN A 425 7.10 -7.42 14.39
C GLN A 425 7.83 -7.03 15.68
N PRO A 426 9.01 -6.37 15.59
CA PRO A 426 9.66 -5.76 16.75
C PRO A 426 8.81 -4.57 17.25
N THR A 427 9.04 -4.14 18.48
CA THR A 427 8.37 -2.94 19.01
C THR A 427 8.75 -1.68 18.23
N GLU A 428 9.96 -1.65 17.66
CA GLU A 428 10.44 -0.52 16.83
C GLU A 428 11.20 -1.02 15.61
N LEU A 429 10.94 -0.46 14.44
CA LEU A 429 11.63 -0.77 13.20
C LEU A 429 13.04 -0.18 13.18
N ALA A 430 13.95 -0.81 12.43
CA ALA A 430 15.34 -0.38 12.33
C ALA A 430 15.49 1.00 11.70
N ILE A 431 14.60 1.40 10.77
CA ILE A 431 14.60 2.74 10.17
C ILE A 431 14.49 3.85 11.22
N ARG A 432 13.77 3.62 12.32
CA ARG A 432 13.59 4.61 13.38
C ARG A 432 14.89 4.92 14.12
N PHE A 433 15.76 3.92 14.26
CA PHE A 433 17.11 4.10 14.83
C PHE A 433 18.01 4.85 13.85
N VAL A 434 17.95 4.52 12.56
CA VAL A 434 18.68 5.24 11.50
C VAL A 434 18.32 6.72 11.48
N ASN A 435 17.04 7.05 11.65
CA ASN A 435 16.53 8.42 11.62
C ASN A 435 16.58 9.12 13.00
N ASN A 436 17.15 8.49 14.03
CA ASN A 436 17.20 9.00 15.43
C ASN A 436 15.80 9.38 15.97
N LYS A 437 14.78 8.59 15.62
CA LYS A 437 13.37 8.79 16.02
C LYS A 437 12.81 7.59 16.78
N SER A 438 13.67 6.65 17.22
CA SER A 438 13.23 5.46 17.99
C SER A 438 12.65 5.86 19.34
N VAL A 439 11.67 5.08 19.80
CA VAL A 439 11.05 5.22 21.12
C VAL A 439 11.32 3.95 21.89
N PRO A 440 11.87 4.01 23.13
CA PRO A 440 12.13 2.83 23.92
C PRO A 440 10.87 2.23 24.53
N VAL A 441 10.90 0.94 24.80
CA VAL A 441 9.94 0.29 25.71
C VAL A 441 10.25 0.74 27.13
N ARG A 442 9.26 1.31 27.80
CA ARG A 442 9.41 1.81 29.18
C ARG A 442 8.77 0.86 30.17
N SER A 443 9.50 0.56 31.24
CA SER A 443 9.00 -0.26 32.34
C SER A 443 9.25 0.43 33.69
N TYR A 444 8.21 0.58 34.50
CA TYR A 444 8.29 1.28 35.78
C TYR A 444 7.36 0.67 36.84
N LEU A 445 7.66 0.96 38.09
CA LEU A 445 6.85 0.52 39.22
C LEU A 445 5.89 1.61 39.69
N SER A 446 4.63 1.26 39.87
CA SER A 446 3.69 2.03 40.69
C SER A 446 3.59 1.40 42.07
N VAL A 447 3.93 2.19 43.10
CA VAL A 447 4.02 1.74 44.49
C VAL A 447 3.19 2.63 45.41
N SER A 448 2.68 2.06 46.52
CA SER A 448 2.06 2.81 47.60
C SER A 448 3.10 3.53 48.44
N ASN A 449 2.69 4.48 49.29
CA ASN A 449 3.55 5.20 50.24
C ASN A 449 4.29 4.27 51.25
N LYS A 450 3.91 2.99 51.30
CA LYS A 450 4.51 1.97 52.19
C LYS A 450 5.65 1.21 51.49
N VAL A 451 5.94 1.50 50.25
CA VAL A 451 6.99 0.85 49.42
C VAL A 451 7.87 1.94 48.81
N MET A 452 9.15 1.76 48.90
CA MET A 452 10.17 2.61 48.29
C MET A 452 10.91 1.82 47.22
N VAL A 453 11.07 2.40 46.04
CA VAL A 453 11.97 1.89 44.99
C VAL A 453 13.37 2.38 45.33
N LEU A 454 14.31 1.46 45.44
CA LEU A 454 15.69 1.72 45.88
C LEU A 454 16.64 1.96 44.68
N ASP A 455 16.25 1.60 43.48
CA ASP A 455 17.04 1.90 42.28
C ASP A 455 17.07 3.41 42.02
N ASP A 456 18.23 3.88 41.55
CA ASP A 456 18.41 5.27 41.13
C ASP A 456 17.48 5.59 39.93
N GLU A 457 17.41 4.65 38.99
CA GLU A 457 16.48 4.72 37.84
C GLU A 457 15.20 3.96 38.15
N LYS A 458 14.11 4.71 38.44
CA LYS A 458 12.77 4.15 38.71
C LYS A 458 12.09 3.61 37.47
N GLU A 459 12.41 4.15 36.31
CA GLU A 459 11.97 3.70 35.01
C GLU A 459 13.15 3.02 34.30
N LYS A 460 12.88 1.87 33.69
CA LYS A 460 13.85 1.12 32.88
C LYS A 460 13.45 1.27 31.41
N GLU A 461 14.40 1.69 30.60
CA GLU A 461 14.21 1.80 29.16
C GLU A 461 14.90 0.62 28.46
N ILE A 462 14.22 0.07 27.44
CA ILE A 462 14.71 -0.98 26.57
C ILE A 462 14.57 -0.47 25.15
N ASP A 463 15.65 -0.35 24.41
CA ASP A 463 15.65 0.24 23.05
C ASP A 463 14.58 -0.38 22.14
N LYS A 464 14.50 -1.70 22.13
CA LYS A 464 13.46 -2.46 21.44
C LYS A 464 13.36 -3.89 21.95
N ILE A 465 12.21 -4.52 21.77
CA ILE A 465 12.03 -5.97 21.92
C ILE A 465 11.71 -6.54 20.54
N ASN A 466 12.56 -7.45 20.07
CA ASN A 466 12.39 -8.09 18.77
C ASN A 466 11.08 -8.89 18.71
N GLY A 467 10.62 -9.20 17.51
CA GLY A 467 9.45 -10.07 17.31
C GLY A 467 9.67 -11.44 17.95
N ASN A 468 8.67 -11.94 18.66
CA ASN A 468 8.75 -13.15 19.50
C ASN A 468 9.91 -13.12 20.51
N GLY A 469 10.40 -11.92 20.82
CA GLY A 469 11.53 -11.69 21.73
C GLY A 469 11.11 -11.41 23.17
N LYS A 470 12.12 -11.31 24.01
CA LYS A 470 11.95 -11.04 25.45
C LYS A 470 13.15 -10.28 26.01
N GLU A 471 12.88 -9.46 27.04
CA GLU A 471 13.90 -8.75 27.80
C GLU A 471 13.59 -8.85 29.30
N GLU A 472 14.65 -8.97 30.13
CA GLU A 472 14.51 -9.06 31.57
C GLU A 472 14.79 -7.72 32.23
N VAL A 473 13.94 -7.35 33.19
CA VAL A 473 14.11 -6.14 34.00
C VAL A 473 14.00 -6.48 35.49
N SER A 474 14.73 -5.73 36.33
CA SER A 474 14.66 -5.90 37.75
C SER A 474 14.69 -4.60 38.51
N TRP A 475 14.10 -4.62 39.73
CA TRP A 475 14.10 -3.50 40.68
C TRP A 475 14.38 -4.00 42.08
N LEU A 476 15.01 -3.14 42.86
CA LEU A 476 15.09 -3.29 44.29
C LEU A 476 14.04 -2.44 44.97
N VAL A 477 13.25 -3.03 45.85
CA VAL A 477 12.21 -2.31 46.60
C VAL A 477 12.34 -2.60 48.10
N HIS A 478 12.06 -1.59 48.93
CA HIS A 478 11.90 -1.74 50.35
C HIS A 478 10.41 -1.61 50.68
N GLY A 479 9.86 -2.60 51.39
CA GLY A 479 8.46 -2.59 51.76
C GLY A 479 8.07 -3.75 52.69
N SER A 480 6.97 -3.58 53.41
CA SER A 480 6.47 -4.62 54.29
C SER A 480 5.87 -5.79 53.50
N LYS A 481 5.98 -7.02 54.01
CA LYS A 481 5.29 -8.18 53.49
C LYS A 481 3.79 -7.88 53.26
N GLY A 482 3.23 -8.23 52.11
CA GLY A 482 1.87 -7.99 51.72
C GLY A 482 1.64 -6.64 51.04
N SER A 483 2.61 -5.72 51.00
CA SER A 483 2.51 -4.49 50.27
C SER A 483 2.35 -4.76 48.75
N LYS A 484 1.52 -3.97 48.10
CA LYS A 484 1.24 -4.07 46.65
C LYS A 484 2.27 -3.28 45.85
N VAL A 485 2.70 -3.86 44.77
CA VAL A 485 3.55 -3.24 43.73
C VAL A 485 2.94 -3.57 42.38
N THR A 486 2.81 -2.57 41.50
CA THR A 486 2.35 -2.77 40.12
C THR A 486 3.51 -2.50 39.19
N ILE A 487 3.87 -3.49 38.38
CA ILE A 487 4.81 -3.35 37.27
C ILE A 487 4.01 -2.87 36.06
N ASN A 488 4.43 -1.79 35.43
CA ASN A 488 3.83 -1.24 34.22
C ASN A 488 4.86 -1.33 33.08
N VAL A 489 4.36 -1.65 31.90
CA VAL A 489 5.14 -1.65 30.65
C VAL A 489 4.35 -0.92 29.57
N TYR A 490 5.03 -0.08 28.83
CA TYR A 490 4.41 0.73 27.77
C TYR A 490 5.36 0.93 26.60
N HIS A 491 4.79 0.80 25.42
CA HIS A 491 5.38 1.27 24.15
C HIS A 491 4.25 1.72 23.22
N PRO A 492 4.37 2.82 22.49
CA PRO A 492 3.30 3.27 21.58
C PRO A 492 2.78 2.14 20.69
N LYS A 493 3.67 1.49 19.94
CA LYS A 493 3.35 0.43 18.97
C LYS A 493 3.18 -0.96 19.58
N GLY A 494 3.73 -1.22 20.80
CA GLY A 494 3.62 -2.50 21.50
C GLY A 494 2.46 -2.57 22.48
N GLY A 495 1.83 -1.42 22.72
CA GLY A 495 0.72 -1.31 23.66
C GLY A 495 1.15 -1.11 25.11
N ARG A 496 0.18 -1.27 26.03
CA ARG A 496 0.36 -1.12 27.48
C ARG A 496 -0.10 -2.37 28.19
N THR A 497 0.70 -2.80 29.18
CA THR A 497 0.35 -3.91 30.08
C THR A 497 0.79 -3.60 31.50
N SER A 498 0.12 -4.19 32.50
CA SER A 498 0.48 -4.06 33.91
C SER A 498 0.21 -5.34 34.67
N LYS A 499 1.00 -5.59 35.72
CA LYS A 499 0.84 -6.74 36.63
C LYS A 499 1.01 -6.32 38.09
N GLU A 500 -0.01 -6.52 38.89
CA GLU A 500 0.02 -6.29 40.34
C GLU A 500 0.55 -7.53 41.04
N ILE A 501 1.46 -7.34 41.97
CA ILE A 501 2.00 -8.38 42.89
C ILE A 501 1.92 -7.92 44.32
N LYS A 502 2.01 -8.87 45.25
CA LYS A 502 2.17 -8.59 46.69
C LYS A 502 3.55 -9.09 47.12
N LEU A 503 4.28 -8.24 47.86
CA LEU A 503 5.59 -8.63 48.41
C LEU A 503 5.44 -9.86 49.33
N SER A 504 6.20 -10.90 49.05
CA SER A 504 6.18 -12.17 49.77
C SER A 504 7.61 -12.61 50.11
N ARG A 505 7.79 -13.29 51.29
CA ARG A 505 9.08 -13.88 51.70
C ARG A 505 9.18 -15.29 51.16
#